data_dab9416c577db913b86030caec66d718
#
_entry.id   dab9416c577db913b86030caec66d718
#
_cell.length_a   1.000
_cell.length_b   1.000
_cell.length_c   1.000
_cell.angle_alpha   90.00
_cell.angle_beta   90.00
_cell.angle_gamma   90.00
#
_symmetry.space_group_name_H-M   'P 1'
#
loop_
_entity.id
_entity.type
_entity.pdbx_description
1 polymer ?
#
loop_
_entity_poly.entity_id
_entity_poly.type
_entity_poly.pdbx_seq_one_letter_code
_entity_poly.pdbx_strand_id
1 'polypeptide(L)'
;MPNLRVAYVLNDAAFFVSHRLPLAISVIEKGGEVIVITGTNINLVQEKQAINTLKKNYITHKCCLYSQGFKNPIFEILGLFQLIFFLKSFNPSTVHSITSKGNFMAAISLNFIKKTKLIMSVSGLGTMFTGSNNFKKNLFLLI
;
A
#
# COMPACT_ATOMS: atom_id res chain seq x y z
N MET A 1 -12.42 -22.29 7.31
CA MET A 1 -11.83 -21.57 6.18
C MET A 1 -10.48 -21.04 6.60
N PRO A 2 -9.44 -21.04 5.75
CA PRO A 2 -8.18 -20.44 6.13
C PRO A 2 -8.44 -18.98 6.49
N ASN A 3 -7.80 -18.51 7.59
CA ASN A 3 -7.99 -17.18 8.13
C ASN A 3 -7.58 -16.15 7.06
N LEU A 4 -8.57 -15.50 6.42
CA LEU A 4 -8.33 -14.55 5.32
C LEU A 4 -7.76 -13.26 5.92
N ARG A 5 -6.47 -13.05 5.77
CA ARG A 5 -5.75 -11.86 6.27
C ARG A 5 -5.21 -11.07 5.10
N VAL A 6 -5.74 -9.88 4.88
CA VAL A 6 -5.38 -9.03 3.74
C VAL A 6 -4.68 -7.77 4.23
N ALA A 7 -3.48 -7.54 3.72
CA ALA A 7 -2.75 -6.28 3.92
C ALA A 7 -2.81 -5.43 2.65
N TYR A 8 -3.32 -4.21 2.77
CA TYR A 8 -3.26 -3.22 1.69
C TYR A 8 -2.05 -2.32 1.89
N VAL A 9 -1.25 -2.14 0.82
CA VAL A 9 -0.03 -1.31 0.84
C VAL A 9 -0.14 -0.24 -0.24
N LEU A 10 -0.08 1.03 0.16
CA LEU A 10 -0.24 2.15 -0.76
C LEU A 10 0.36 3.46 -0.20
N ASN A 11 0.22 4.57 -0.95
CA ASN A 11 0.82 5.84 -0.55
C ASN A 11 0.08 6.55 0.58
N ASP A 12 -1.26 6.57 0.55
CA ASP A 12 -2.07 7.35 1.51
C ASP A 12 -3.43 6.73 1.79
N ALA A 13 -3.98 7.00 2.99
CA ALA A 13 -5.25 6.45 3.43
C ALA A 13 -6.45 7.11 2.72
N ALA A 14 -6.35 8.35 2.30
CA ALA A 14 -7.42 9.05 1.60
C ALA A 14 -7.73 8.39 0.26
N PHE A 15 -6.71 8.01 -0.50
CA PHE A 15 -6.86 7.24 -1.73
C PHE A 15 -7.48 5.87 -1.46
N PHE A 16 -7.05 5.19 -0.40
CA PHE A 16 -7.62 3.89 -0.04
C PHE A 16 -9.12 3.99 0.25
N VAL A 17 -9.51 4.93 1.09
CA VAL A 17 -10.92 5.11 1.48
C VAL A 17 -11.80 5.42 0.27
N SER A 18 -11.33 6.28 -0.64
CA SER A 18 -12.11 6.67 -1.82
C SER A 18 -12.26 5.56 -2.88
N HIS A 19 -11.30 4.63 -2.97
CA HIS A 19 -11.26 3.68 -4.09
C HIS A 19 -11.30 2.19 -3.69
N ARG A 20 -10.93 1.85 -2.44
CA ARG A 20 -10.71 0.44 -2.03
C ARG A 20 -11.43 0.04 -0.75
N LEU A 21 -12.01 0.99 -0.02
CA LEU A 21 -12.74 0.70 1.22
C LEU A 21 -13.81 -0.38 1.06
N PRO A 22 -14.65 -0.40 0.00
CA PRO A 22 -15.66 -1.45 -0.17
C PRO A 22 -15.05 -2.87 -0.24
N LEU A 23 -13.86 -3.02 -0.86
CA LEU A 23 -13.19 -4.32 -0.92
C LEU A 23 -12.73 -4.77 0.48
N ALA A 24 -12.20 -3.85 1.28
CA ALA A 24 -11.81 -4.17 2.66
C ALA A 24 -13.00 -4.57 3.53
N ILE A 25 -14.12 -3.85 3.40
CA ILE A 25 -15.36 -4.18 4.10
C ILE A 25 -15.84 -5.58 3.71
N SER A 26 -15.83 -5.94 2.43
CA SER A 26 -16.21 -7.29 1.97
C SER A 26 -15.32 -8.40 2.53
N VAL A 27 -14.03 -8.11 2.80
CA VAL A 27 -13.14 -9.06 3.48
C VAL A 27 -13.57 -9.27 4.93
N ILE A 28 -13.88 -8.18 5.64
CA ILE A 28 -14.31 -8.22 7.05
C ILE A 28 -15.66 -8.94 7.19
N GLU A 29 -16.63 -8.64 6.31
CA GLU A 29 -17.95 -9.29 6.29
C GLU A 29 -17.86 -10.80 6.09
N LYS A 30 -16.80 -11.27 5.42
CA LYS A 30 -16.49 -12.70 5.26
C LYS A 30 -15.67 -13.30 6.42
N GLY A 31 -15.54 -12.57 7.51
CA GLY A 31 -14.79 -12.99 8.69
C GLY A 31 -13.26 -12.90 8.55
N GLY A 32 -12.77 -12.14 7.56
CA GLY A 32 -11.34 -11.88 7.38
C GLY A 32 -10.84 -10.71 8.22
N GLU A 33 -9.52 -10.59 8.31
CA GLU A 33 -8.82 -9.47 8.96
C GLU A 33 -8.17 -8.57 7.91
N VAL A 34 -8.22 -7.24 8.13
CA VAL A 34 -7.66 -6.25 7.23
C VAL A 34 -6.71 -5.31 7.97
N ILE A 35 -5.55 -5.07 7.36
CA ILE A 35 -4.65 -3.98 7.72
C ILE A 35 -4.39 -3.08 6.52
N VAL A 36 -4.38 -1.78 6.72
CA VAL A 36 -4.00 -0.77 5.72
C VAL A 36 -2.70 -0.14 6.14
N ILE A 37 -1.68 -0.24 5.30
CA ILE A 37 -0.33 0.30 5.56
C ILE A 37 -0.04 1.36 4.51
N THR A 38 0.18 2.59 4.96
CA THR A 38 0.42 3.74 4.07
C THR A 38 1.78 4.36 4.31
N GLY A 39 2.22 5.17 3.35
CA GLY A 39 3.31 6.11 3.57
C GLY A 39 2.84 7.40 4.24
N THR A 40 3.74 8.37 4.31
CA THR A 40 3.45 9.72 4.81
C THR A 40 2.78 10.57 3.71
N ASN A 41 1.66 11.23 4.04
CA ASN A 41 0.95 12.12 3.12
C ASN A 41 1.17 13.59 3.51
N ILE A 42 1.15 14.47 2.51
CA ILE A 42 1.29 15.92 2.68
C ILE A 42 -0.04 16.53 3.12
N ASN A 43 -1.18 15.99 2.69
CA ASN A 43 -2.51 16.51 3.05
C ASN A 43 -3.01 15.90 4.37
N LEU A 44 -2.58 16.47 5.47
CA LEU A 44 -2.88 15.98 6.82
C LEU A 44 -4.37 15.98 7.16
N VAL A 45 -5.18 16.87 6.60
CA VAL A 45 -6.61 16.96 6.91
C VAL A 45 -7.37 15.79 6.31
N GLN A 46 -7.18 15.55 5.02
CA GLN A 46 -7.82 14.42 4.33
C GLN A 46 -7.34 13.07 4.90
N GLU A 47 -6.07 12.97 5.23
CA GLU A 47 -5.48 11.78 5.84
C GLU A 47 -6.10 11.46 7.21
N LYS A 48 -6.27 12.47 8.08
CA LYS A 48 -6.95 12.30 9.37
C LYS A 48 -8.40 11.83 9.20
N GLN A 49 -9.14 12.40 8.26
CA GLN A 49 -10.53 11.99 7.98
C GLN A 49 -10.58 10.53 7.50
N ALA A 50 -9.67 10.16 6.59
CA ALA A 50 -9.57 8.80 6.09
C ALA A 50 -9.22 7.80 7.19
N ILE A 51 -8.25 8.11 8.05
CA ILE A 51 -7.89 7.26 9.20
C ILE A 51 -9.06 7.09 10.15
N ASN A 52 -9.85 8.15 10.41
CA ASN A 52 -11.05 8.05 11.22
C ASN A 52 -12.11 7.14 10.57
N THR A 53 -12.25 7.20 9.24
CA THR A 53 -13.14 6.31 8.50
C THR A 53 -12.68 4.85 8.60
N LEU A 54 -11.38 4.57 8.50
CA LEU A 54 -10.84 3.23 8.71
C LEU A 54 -11.15 2.70 10.10
N LYS A 55 -10.92 3.52 11.14
CA LYS A 55 -11.24 3.15 12.53
C LYS A 55 -12.72 2.81 12.74
N LYS A 56 -13.64 3.60 12.16
CA LYS A 56 -15.08 3.35 12.22
C LYS A 56 -15.48 2.02 11.58
N ASN A 57 -14.72 1.54 10.62
CA ASN A 57 -14.94 0.26 9.94
C ASN A 57 -14.07 -0.88 10.52
N TYR A 58 -13.51 -0.70 11.72
CA TYR A 58 -12.66 -1.70 12.39
C TYR A 58 -11.43 -2.13 11.59
N ILE A 59 -10.93 -1.26 10.72
CA ILE A 59 -9.73 -1.49 9.90
C ILE A 59 -8.51 -0.92 10.60
N THR A 60 -7.52 -1.77 10.87
CA THR A 60 -6.24 -1.34 11.45
C THR A 60 -5.44 -0.54 10.43
N HIS A 61 -4.94 0.63 10.81
CA HIS A 61 -4.06 1.46 9.99
C HIS A 61 -2.67 1.58 10.61
N LYS A 62 -1.63 1.49 9.77
CA LYS A 62 -0.23 1.74 10.10
C LYS A 62 0.37 2.69 9.08
N CYS A 63 1.22 3.61 9.56
CA CYS A 63 1.94 4.55 8.71
C CYS A 63 3.44 4.23 8.72
N CYS A 64 4.05 4.19 7.55
CA CYS A 64 5.49 4.03 7.34
C CYS A 64 6.12 5.37 6.93
N LEU A 65 7.43 5.51 7.11
CA LEU A 65 8.16 6.73 6.82
C LEU A 65 8.37 7.01 5.32
N TYR A 66 8.12 6.06 4.42
CA TYR A 66 8.23 6.34 2.99
C TYR A 66 7.18 7.39 2.55
N SER A 67 7.56 8.25 1.62
CA SER A 67 6.68 9.34 1.17
C SER A 67 6.26 9.18 -0.29
N GLN A 68 5.26 9.93 -0.71
CA GLN A 68 4.91 10.07 -2.12
C GLN A 68 6.06 10.77 -2.87
N GLY A 69 6.78 10.04 -3.71
CA GLY A 69 8.02 10.46 -4.34
C GLY A 69 9.25 10.08 -3.50
N PHE A 70 10.41 9.94 -4.16
CA PHE A 70 11.69 9.61 -3.51
C PHE A 70 12.36 10.90 -3.02
N LYS A 71 11.93 11.43 -1.86
CA LYS A 71 12.45 12.68 -1.35
C LYS A 71 13.73 12.51 -0.51
N ASN A 72 13.79 11.45 0.29
CA ASN A 72 14.92 11.17 1.17
C ASN A 72 15.16 9.66 1.23
N PRO A 73 16.31 9.17 0.73
CA PRO A 73 16.60 7.73 0.67
C PRO A 73 16.64 7.07 2.05
N ILE A 74 17.04 7.79 3.10
CA ILE A 74 17.09 7.25 4.46
C ILE A 74 15.68 6.93 4.96
N PHE A 75 14.72 7.85 4.79
CA PHE A 75 13.34 7.61 5.17
C PHE A 75 12.67 6.52 4.32
N GLU A 76 13.08 6.38 3.07
CA GLU A 76 12.59 5.29 2.22
C GLU A 76 13.05 3.92 2.74
N ILE A 77 14.33 3.80 3.12
CA ILE A 77 14.89 2.57 3.69
C ILE A 77 14.23 2.26 5.05
N LEU A 78 14.11 3.25 5.93
CA LEU A 78 13.44 3.07 7.22
C LEU A 78 11.97 2.69 7.03
N GLY A 79 11.27 3.31 6.10
CA GLY A 79 9.89 2.99 5.75
C GLY A 79 9.75 1.56 5.22
N LEU A 80 10.71 1.07 4.45
CA LEU A 80 10.74 -0.32 3.99
C LEU A 80 10.90 -1.30 5.16
N PHE A 81 11.80 -1.03 6.11
CA PHE A 81 11.95 -1.87 7.30
C PHE A 81 10.68 -1.87 8.16
N GLN A 82 10.03 -0.71 8.32
CA GLN A 82 8.74 -0.64 9.02
C GLN A 82 7.66 -1.46 8.31
N LEU A 83 7.58 -1.38 6.97
CA LEU A 83 6.64 -2.16 6.18
C LEU A 83 6.88 -3.67 6.37
N ILE A 84 8.13 -4.13 6.29
CA ILE A 84 8.49 -5.53 6.53
C ILE A 84 8.08 -5.96 7.94
N PHE A 85 8.33 -5.12 8.94
CA PHE A 85 7.95 -5.39 10.33
C PHE A 85 6.43 -5.54 10.48
N PHE A 86 5.64 -4.60 9.94
CA PHE A 86 4.19 -4.65 10.03
C PHE A 86 3.60 -5.85 9.27
N LEU A 87 4.12 -6.15 8.09
CA LEU A 87 3.70 -7.33 7.33
C LEU A 87 4.05 -8.64 8.04
N LYS A 88 5.24 -8.76 8.62
CA LYS A 88 5.62 -9.94 9.41
C LYS A 88 4.75 -10.10 10.65
N SER A 89 4.49 -9.02 11.38
CA SER A 89 3.64 -9.02 12.57
C SER A 89 2.19 -9.38 12.24
N PHE A 90 1.66 -8.85 11.15
CA PHE A 90 0.30 -9.15 10.72
C PHE A 90 0.18 -10.53 10.07
N ASN A 91 1.24 -11.04 9.44
CA ASN A 91 1.29 -12.33 8.73
C ASN A 91 0.13 -12.51 7.72
N PRO A 92 0.04 -11.67 6.69
CA PRO A 92 -1.07 -11.71 5.74
C PRO A 92 -1.02 -12.94 4.84
N SER A 93 -2.18 -13.50 4.49
CA SER A 93 -2.32 -14.48 3.41
C SER A 93 -2.19 -13.81 2.03
N THR A 94 -2.55 -12.54 1.96
CA THR A 94 -2.50 -11.74 0.72
C THR A 94 -2.07 -10.30 1.02
N VAL A 95 -1.11 -9.79 0.25
CA VAL A 95 -0.80 -8.37 0.16
C VAL A 95 -1.38 -7.83 -1.14
N HIS A 96 -2.23 -6.81 -1.03
CA HIS A 96 -2.76 -6.08 -2.17
C HIS A 96 -2.11 -4.70 -2.19
N SER A 97 -1.13 -4.53 -3.04
CA SER A 97 -0.43 -3.26 -3.21
C SER A 97 -1.08 -2.41 -4.31
N ILE A 98 -1.10 -1.11 -4.08
CA ILE A 98 -1.76 -0.13 -4.93
C ILE A 98 -0.82 1.05 -5.09
N THR A 99 -0.83 1.71 -6.23
CA THR A 99 0.10 2.76 -6.63
C THR A 99 1.50 2.21 -6.98
N SER A 100 2.22 2.89 -7.86
CA SER A 100 3.54 2.43 -8.33
C SER A 100 4.54 2.24 -7.18
N LYS A 101 4.54 3.17 -6.20
CA LYS A 101 5.43 3.06 -5.05
C LYS A 101 5.00 1.97 -4.08
N GLY A 102 3.70 1.84 -3.80
CA GLY A 102 3.17 0.75 -2.99
C GLY A 102 3.53 -0.60 -3.58
N ASN A 103 3.42 -0.76 -4.91
CA ASN A 103 3.80 -1.98 -5.61
C ASN A 103 5.29 -2.29 -5.46
N PHE A 104 6.17 -1.29 -5.63
CA PHE A 104 7.61 -1.44 -5.47
C PHE A 104 8.00 -1.83 -4.03
N MET A 105 7.47 -1.11 -3.04
CA MET A 105 7.75 -1.38 -1.62
C MET A 105 7.23 -2.75 -1.18
N ALA A 106 6.04 -3.14 -1.61
CA ALA A 106 5.47 -4.46 -1.32
C ALA A 106 6.28 -5.59 -1.97
N ALA A 107 6.67 -5.44 -3.24
CA ALA A 107 7.47 -6.45 -3.94
C ALA A 107 8.80 -6.71 -3.24
N ILE A 108 9.52 -5.67 -2.82
CA ILE A 108 10.77 -5.83 -2.07
C ILE A 108 10.50 -6.49 -0.71
N SER A 109 9.48 -6.03 0.02
CA SER A 109 9.16 -6.54 1.36
C SER A 109 8.84 -8.03 1.35
N LEU A 110 8.19 -8.54 0.32
CA LEU A 110 7.79 -9.94 0.23
C LEU A 110 8.95 -10.92 0.00
N ASN A 111 10.13 -10.44 -0.42
CA ASN A 111 11.33 -11.30 -0.41
C ASN A 111 11.72 -11.75 1.01
N PHE A 112 11.28 -11.04 2.03
CA PHE A 112 11.54 -11.33 3.44
C PHE A 112 10.37 -12.04 4.15
N ILE A 113 9.27 -12.33 3.43
CA ILE A 113 8.03 -12.88 3.99
C ILE A 113 7.60 -14.09 3.13
N LYS A 114 7.52 -15.25 3.75
CA LYS A 114 7.18 -16.50 3.06
C LYS A 114 5.64 -16.72 3.02
N LYS A 115 5.17 -17.40 1.98
CA LYS A 115 3.77 -17.87 1.84
C LYS A 115 2.69 -16.80 1.72
N THR A 116 3.03 -15.60 1.28
CA THR A 116 2.08 -14.51 1.05
C THR A 116 1.88 -14.30 -0.45
N LYS A 117 0.62 -14.21 -0.90
CA LYS A 117 0.29 -13.84 -2.28
C LYS A 117 0.40 -12.33 -2.47
N LEU A 118 0.97 -11.88 -3.59
CA LEU A 118 1.01 -10.48 -3.97
C LEU A 118 0.02 -10.21 -5.10
N ILE A 119 -0.84 -9.21 -4.90
CA ILE A 119 -1.71 -8.64 -5.93
C ILE A 119 -1.27 -7.19 -6.10
N MET A 120 -0.83 -6.83 -7.30
CA MET A 120 -0.45 -5.46 -7.63
C MET A 120 -1.51 -4.80 -8.49
N SER A 121 -2.06 -3.69 -8.01
CA SER A 121 -2.96 -2.83 -8.79
C SER A 121 -2.22 -1.62 -9.31
N VAL A 122 -2.28 -1.41 -10.62
CA VAL A 122 -1.75 -0.22 -11.26
C VAL A 122 -2.90 0.77 -11.45
N SER A 123 -2.98 1.77 -10.59
CA SER A 123 -3.96 2.85 -10.71
C SER A 123 -3.27 4.09 -11.29
N GLY A 124 -3.60 4.42 -12.52
CA GLY A 124 -3.13 5.64 -13.17
C GLY A 124 -1.76 5.50 -13.86
N LEU A 125 -1.75 4.96 -15.04
CA LEU A 125 -0.60 5.05 -15.96
C LEU A 125 -0.48 6.45 -16.60
N GLY A 126 -1.49 7.34 -16.43
CA GLY A 126 -1.66 8.57 -17.19
C GLY A 126 -0.47 9.53 -17.14
N THR A 127 0.08 9.81 -15.98
CA THR A 127 1.21 10.75 -15.84
C THR A 127 2.57 10.18 -16.27
N MET A 128 2.73 8.87 -16.27
CA MET A 128 3.97 8.23 -16.77
C MET A 128 4.01 8.16 -18.29
N PHE A 129 2.84 8.07 -18.95
CA PHE A 129 2.75 7.95 -20.40
C PHE A 129 2.47 9.26 -21.12
N THR A 130 1.99 10.30 -20.43
CA THR A 130 1.72 11.63 -21.03
C THR A 130 2.89 12.60 -20.94
N GLY A 131 3.93 12.31 -20.16
CA GLY A 131 5.17 13.11 -20.14
C GLY A 131 6.05 12.80 -21.34
N SER A 132 6.54 13.83 -22.03
CA SER A 132 7.41 13.74 -23.22
C SER A 132 8.81 13.17 -22.99
N ASN A 133 9.07 12.54 -21.86
CA ASN A 133 10.39 12.02 -21.50
C ASN A 133 10.52 10.55 -21.91
N ASN A 134 11.11 10.33 -23.08
CA ASN A 134 11.37 9.00 -23.67
C ASN A 134 12.14 8.04 -22.74
N PHE A 135 12.95 8.56 -21.83
CA PHE A 135 13.72 7.76 -20.89
C PHE A 135 12.82 6.97 -19.89
N LYS A 136 11.73 7.59 -19.41
CA LYS A 136 10.79 6.92 -18.51
C LYS A 136 9.96 5.83 -19.21
N LYS A 137 9.66 6.01 -20.50
CA LYS A 137 8.98 5.00 -21.33
C LYS A 137 9.83 3.74 -21.51
N ASN A 138 11.12 3.91 -21.78
CA ASN A 138 12.02 2.79 -22.03
C ASN A 138 12.31 1.96 -20.76
N LEU A 139 12.34 2.59 -19.60
CA LEU A 139 12.54 1.89 -18.33
C LEU A 139 11.35 0.99 -17.97
N PHE A 140 10.14 1.37 -18.37
CA PHE A 140 8.91 0.61 -18.07
C PHE A 140 8.69 -0.59 -19.01
N LEU A 141 9.31 -0.60 -20.16
CA LEU A 141 9.27 -1.70 -21.14
C LEU A 141 10.30 -2.81 -20.85
N LEU A 142 11.18 -2.60 -19.87
CA LEU A 142 12.23 -3.54 -19.45
C LEU A 142 11.90 -4.34 -18.18
N ILE A 143 10.72 -4.11 -17.58
CA ILE A 143 10.18 -4.85 -16.43
C ILE A 143 8.96 -5.67 -16.87
#